data_373af899cfe1f8a4b3ab1b8c1487e64d
#
_entry.id   373af899cfe1f8a4b3ab1b8c1487e64d
#
_cell.length_a   1.000
_cell.length_b   1.000
_cell.length_c   1.000
_cell.angle_alpha   90.00
_cell.angle_beta   90.00
_cell.angle_gamma   90.00
#
_symmetry.space_group_name_H-M   'P 1'
#
loop_
_entity.id
_entity.type
_entity.pdbx_description
1 polymer ?
#
loop_
_entity_poly.entity_id
_entity_poly.type
_entity_poly.pdbx_seq_one_letter_code
_entity_poly.pdbx_strand_id
1 'polypeptide(L)'
;MLMIRLFILFLFLSLQSYAQFHKMDSLGNFYVIDHKLVWQKYYALEDKAALDRMLKANGFTADLDILKFTTSTMTQPYKLNANSLPEYAQHAYEAFLAIDFIGSRFRVSVKQIVFPDFVEKIYYNGRRQYDARGSLEKYILRQDGLIKRNNTNIHVLNSFDTAFSEIFDYMGGFSYE
;
A
#
# COMPACT_ATOMS: atom_id res chain seq x y z
N MET A 1 40.85 -10.88 -32.72
CA MET A 1 40.60 -9.53 -32.09
C MET A 1 39.17 -9.03 -32.22
N LEU A 2 38.49 -9.26 -33.34
CA LEU A 2 37.10 -8.80 -33.55
C LEU A 2 36.09 -9.47 -32.59
N MET A 3 36.18 -10.77 -32.35
CA MET A 3 35.29 -11.52 -31.46
C MET A 3 35.33 -11.06 -29.99
N ILE A 4 36.51 -10.69 -29.48
CA ILE A 4 36.66 -10.22 -28.10
C ILE A 4 35.99 -8.85 -27.92
N ARG A 5 36.06 -7.99 -28.94
CA ARG A 5 35.38 -6.67 -28.90
C ARG A 5 33.88 -6.81 -28.95
N LEU A 6 33.35 -7.77 -29.71
CA LEU A 6 31.89 -8.06 -29.74
C LEU A 6 31.40 -8.60 -28.40
N PHE A 7 32.18 -9.47 -27.75
CA PHE A 7 31.82 -10.05 -26.45
C PHE A 7 31.77 -9.00 -25.35
N ILE A 8 32.76 -8.07 -25.35
CA ILE A 8 32.79 -6.95 -24.40
C ILE A 8 31.58 -6.00 -24.62
N LEU A 9 31.21 -5.72 -25.86
CA LEU A 9 30.06 -4.89 -26.19
C LEU A 9 28.73 -5.53 -25.73
N PHE A 10 28.61 -6.86 -25.88
CA PHE A 10 27.45 -7.61 -25.41
C PHE A 10 27.36 -7.64 -23.87
N LEU A 11 28.49 -7.72 -23.19
CA LEU A 11 28.55 -7.67 -21.72
C LEU A 11 28.12 -6.28 -21.19
N PHE A 12 28.54 -5.20 -21.86
CA PHE A 12 28.15 -3.85 -21.50
C PHE A 12 26.67 -3.59 -21.77
N LEU A 13 26.09 -4.13 -22.83
CA LEU A 13 24.64 -4.01 -23.12
C LEU A 13 23.79 -4.80 -22.13
N SER A 14 24.26 -5.97 -21.67
CA SER A 14 23.53 -6.76 -20.65
C SER A 14 23.60 -6.11 -19.26
N LEU A 15 24.67 -5.41 -18.92
CA LEU A 15 24.79 -4.68 -17.65
C LEU A 15 23.88 -3.44 -17.59
N GLN A 16 23.60 -2.80 -18.72
CA GLN A 16 22.64 -1.68 -18.75
C GLN A 16 21.18 -2.11 -18.56
N SER A 17 20.83 -3.35 -18.89
CA SER A 17 19.48 -3.89 -18.68
C SER A 17 19.15 -4.14 -17.21
N TYR A 18 20.12 -4.32 -16.35
CA TYR A 18 19.95 -4.49 -14.90
C TYR A 18 19.83 -3.17 -14.12
N ALA A 19 20.12 -2.04 -14.74
CA ALA A 19 20.11 -0.73 -14.10
C ALA A 19 18.80 0.05 -14.29
N GLN A 20 17.72 -0.57 -14.75
CA GLN A 20 16.38 -0.02 -14.53
C GLN A 20 16.01 -0.24 -13.06
N PHE A 21 16.65 0.50 -12.17
CA PHE A 21 16.07 0.82 -10.87
C PHE A 21 14.72 1.46 -11.18
N HIS A 22 13.66 0.69 -11.04
CA HIS A 22 12.32 1.27 -10.96
C HIS A 22 12.40 2.29 -9.83
N LYS A 23 12.41 3.57 -10.20
CA LYS A 23 12.41 4.66 -9.22
C LYS A 23 11.14 4.46 -8.42
N MET A 24 11.30 3.90 -7.21
CA MET A 24 10.19 3.64 -6.31
C MET A 24 9.61 5.00 -5.95
N ASP A 25 8.42 5.34 -6.46
CA ASP A 25 7.73 6.56 -6.08
C ASP A 25 7.11 6.36 -4.70
N SER A 26 7.20 7.37 -3.83
CA SER A 26 6.70 7.29 -2.47
C SER A 26 6.19 8.63 -1.97
N LEU A 27 5.25 8.58 -1.02
CA LEU A 27 4.74 9.73 -0.27
C LEU A 27 4.38 9.28 1.14
N GLY A 28 5.09 9.81 2.15
CA GLY A 28 4.99 9.30 3.52
C GLY A 28 5.35 7.81 3.55
N ASN A 29 4.52 7.01 4.20
CA ASN A 29 4.67 5.56 4.26
C ASN A 29 4.01 4.83 3.05
N PHE A 30 3.53 5.56 2.05
CA PHE A 30 3.04 4.96 0.80
C PHE A 30 4.15 4.83 -0.24
N TYR A 31 4.23 3.64 -0.83
CA TYR A 31 5.17 3.26 -1.88
C TYR A 31 4.41 2.75 -3.09
N VAL A 32 4.92 2.99 -4.28
CA VAL A 32 4.44 2.33 -5.49
C VAL A 32 5.34 1.13 -5.78
N ILE A 33 4.77 -0.06 -5.71
CA ILE A 33 5.45 -1.34 -5.96
C ILE A 33 4.65 -2.06 -7.03
N ASP A 34 5.29 -2.36 -8.16
CA ASP A 34 4.65 -3.04 -9.31
C ASP A 34 3.30 -2.40 -9.72
N HIS A 35 3.29 -1.07 -9.87
CA HIS A 35 2.10 -0.28 -10.19
C HIS A 35 0.95 -0.37 -9.17
N LYS A 36 1.23 -0.83 -7.95
CA LYS A 36 0.27 -0.89 -6.84
C LYS A 36 0.68 0.06 -5.73
N LEU A 37 -0.29 0.67 -5.11
CA LEU A 37 -0.07 1.53 -3.95
C LEU A 37 -0.04 0.65 -2.69
N VAL A 38 1.04 0.73 -1.94
CA VAL A 38 1.26 -0.06 -0.73
C VAL A 38 1.70 0.88 0.39
N TRP A 39 0.97 0.90 1.48
CA TRP A 39 1.42 1.53 2.71
C TRP A 39 2.29 0.54 3.48
N GLN A 40 3.47 0.97 3.96
CA GLN A 40 4.40 0.12 4.71
C GLN A 40 5.04 0.87 5.86
N LYS A 41 5.07 0.22 7.03
CA LYS A 41 5.78 0.73 8.20
C LYS A 41 6.43 -0.41 8.97
N TYR A 42 7.59 -0.15 9.58
CA TYR A 42 8.34 -1.12 10.37
C TYR A 42 8.16 -0.83 11.84
N TYR A 43 8.05 -1.90 12.63
CA TYR A 43 7.86 -1.86 14.07
C TYR A 43 8.83 -2.80 14.78
N ALA A 44 9.22 -2.47 16.01
CA ALA A 44 9.92 -3.42 16.86
C ALA A 44 8.95 -4.51 17.32
N LEU A 45 9.41 -5.76 17.36
CA LEU A 45 8.64 -6.88 17.87
C LEU A 45 9.07 -7.16 19.31
N GLU A 46 8.38 -6.60 20.29
CA GLU A 46 8.64 -6.84 21.70
C GLU A 46 7.80 -8.01 22.24
N ASP A 47 6.52 -8.07 21.85
CA ASP A 47 5.58 -9.12 22.29
C ASP A 47 4.66 -9.55 21.15
N LYS A 48 4.86 -10.76 20.62
CA LYS A 48 4.02 -11.35 19.58
C LYS A 48 2.57 -11.55 20.04
N ALA A 49 2.35 -11.88 21.30
CA ALA A 49 1.01 -12.06 21.83
C ALA A 49 0.25 -10.74 21.97
N ALA A 50 0.95 -9.65 22.27
CA ALA A 50 0.35 -8.31 22.25
C ALA A 50 -0.07 -7.90 20.84
N LEU A 51 0.76 -8.17 19.82
CA LEU A 51 0.44 -7.95 18.42
C LEU A 51 -0.82 -8.72 18.01
N ASP A 52 -0.92 -10.02 18.35
CA ASP A 52 -2.09 -10.85 18.02
C ASP A 52 -3.37 -10.30 18.67
N ARG A 53 -3.31 -9.98 19.97
CA ARG A 53 -4.47 -9.39 20.69
C ARG A 53 -4.96 -8.11 20.05
N MET A 54 -4.04 -7.25 19.64
CA MET A 54 -4.37 -5.96 19.04
C MET A 54 -4.96 -6.15 17.64
N LEU A 55 -4.39 -7.00 16.80
CA LEU A 55 -4.96 -7.30 15.49
C LEU A 55 -6.42 -7.77 15.62
N LYS A 56 -6.67 -8.69 16.54
CA LYS A 56 -8.03 -9.19 16.83
C LYS A 56 -8.95 -8.08 17.34
N ALA A 57 -8.47 -7.22 18.23
CA ALA A 57 -9.26 -6.10 18.77
C ALA A 57 -9.68 -5.09 17.70
N ASN A 58 -8.86 -4.94 16.65
CA ASN A 58 -9.17 -4.07 15.49
C ASN A 58 -9.86 -4.83 14.33
N GLY A 59 -10.37 -6.03 14.57
CA GLY A 59 -11.14 -6.78 13.57
C GLY A 59 -10.30 -7.44 12.48
N PHE A 60 -8.98 -7.53 12.65
CA PHE A 60 -8.13 -8.28 11.74
C PHE A 60 -8.11 -9.77 12.11
N THR A 61 -8.14 -10.61 11.09
CA THR A 61 -7.83 -12.03 11.24
C THR A 61 -6.41 -12.25 10.69
N ALA A 62 -5.47 -12.61 11.55
CA ALA A 62 -4.10 -12.87 11.18
C ALA A 62 -3.61 -14.16 11.84
N ASP A 63 -2.92 -15.00 11.07
CA ASP A 63 -2.22 -16.15 11.59
C ASP A 63 -0.75 -15.75 11.88
N LEU A 64 -0.42 -15.56 13.14
CA LEU A 64 0.92 -15.17 13.58
C LEU A 64 1.85 -16.36 13.86
N ASP A 65 1.39 -17.59 13.69
CA ASP A 65 2.22 -18.78 13.91
C ASP A 65 3.13 -19.06 12.72
N ILE A 66 2.81 -18.54 11.57
CA ILE A 66 3.65 -18.59 10.38
C ILE A 66 4.71 -17.49 10.50
N LEU A 67 5.89 -17.83 11.00
CA LEU A 67 6.98 -16.92 11.37
C LEU A 67 7.58 -16.05 10.23
N LYS A 68 7.24 -16.29 8.96
CA LYS A 68 7.84 -15.57 7.84
C LYS A 68 6.89 -14.62 7.13
N PHE A 69 5.61 -14.94 7.14
CA PHE A 69 4.62 -14.19 6.39
C PHE A 69 3.24 -14.45 6.97
N THR A 70 2.52 -13.39 7.30
CA THR A 70 1.15 -13.47 7.78
C THR A 70 0.29 -12.58 6.91
N THR A 71 -0.82 -13.10 6.41
CA THR A 71 -1.79 -12.35 5.64
C THR A 71 -3.11 -12.27 6.38
N SER A 72 -3.77 -11.14 6.28
CA SER A 72 -5.10 -10.94 6.83
C SER A 72 -5.94 -10.08 5.90
N THR A 73 -7.25 -10.28 5.93
CA THR A 73 -8.22 -9.34 5.39
C THR A 73 -8.89 -8.61 6.54
N MET A 74 -9.29 -7.37 6.32
CA MET A 74 -10.11 -6.64 7.28
C MET A 74 -11.48 -7.30 7.35
N THR A 75 -11.96 -7.56 8.57
CA THR A 75 -13.26 -8.21 8.79
C THR A 75 -14.42 -7.23 8.67
N GLN A 76 -14.15 -5.93 8.76
CA GLN A 76 -15.14 -4.86 8.64
C GLN A 76 -14.57 -3.69 7.84
N PRO A 77 -15.39 -2.99 7.05
CA PRO A 77 -14.97 -1.78 6.38
C PRO A 77 -14.64 -0.68 7.40
N TYR A 78 -13.53 0.01 7.14
CA TYR A 78 -13.12 1.18 7.93
C TYR A 78 -13.50 2.47 7.19
N LYS A 79 -13.68 3.54 7.94
CA LYS A 79 -13.93 4.86 7.39
C LYS A 79 -12.87 5.83 7.88
N LEU A 80 -12.33 6.65 6.97
CA LEU A 80 -11.44 7.73 7.35
C LEU A 80 -12.22 8.81 8.12
N ASN A 81 -11.66 9.26 9.22
CA ASN A 81 -12.20 10.37 9.98
C ASN A 81 -11.43 11.65 9.62
N ALA A 82 -11.68 12.17 8.42
CA ALA A 82 -11.03 13.39 7.96
C ALA A 82 -12.02 14.30 7.22
N ASN A 83 -11.91 15.61 7.47
CA ASN A 83 -12.69 16.61 6.79
C ASN A 83 -12.14 16.88 5.39
N SER A 84 -12.99 17.31 4.48
CA SER A 84 -12.62 17.76 3.12
C SER A 84 -12.01 16.68 2.22
N LEU A 85 -12.32 15.40 2.49
CA LEU A 85 -11.93 14.32 1.59
C LEU A 85 -12.80 14.32 0.32
N PRO A 86 -12.26 13.88 -0.83
CA PRO A 86 -13.06 13.64 -2.03
C PRO A 86 -14.11 12.56 -1.77
N GLU A 87 -15.19 12.58 -2.54
CA GLU A 87 -16.37 11.73 -2.32
C GLU A 87 -16.01 10.25 -2.11
N TYR A 88 -15.15 9.69 -2.99
CA TYR A 88 -14.75 8.28 -2.87
C TYR A 88 -14.10 7.95 -1.52
N ALA A 89 -13.29 8.85 -0.96
CA ALA A 89 -12.57 8.64 0.29
C ALA A 89 -13.42 8.95 1.55
N GLN A 90 -14.67 9.41 1.37
CA GLN A 90 -15.63 9.57 2.46
C GLN A 90 -16.39 8.27 2.74
N HIS A 91 -16.31 7.29 1.84
CA HIS A 91 -16.92 5.97 2.01
C HIS A 91 -16.05 5.05 2.88
N ALA A 92 -16.68 4.00 3.39
CA ALA A 92 -15.97 2.92 4.05
C ALA A 92 -15.04 2.22 3.04
N TYR A 93 -13.89 1.75 3.51
CA TYR A 93 -12.92 1.05 2.69
C TYR A 93 -12.58 -0.32 3.26
N GLU A 94 -12.17 -1.21 2.39
CA GLU A 94 -11.58 -2.50 2.70
C GLU A 94 -10.15 -2.52 2.21
N ALA A 95 -9.26 -3.25 2.87
CA ALA A 95 -7.88 -3.39 2.47
C ALA A 95 -7.34 -4.78 2.80
N PHE A 96 -6.24 -5.13 2.16
CA PHE A 96 -5.49 -6.34 2.46
C PHE A 96 -4.30 -5.99 3.36
N LEU A 97 -4.20 -6.66 4.51
CA LEU A 97 -3.11 -6.54 5.47
C LEU A 97 -2.12 -7.68 5.28
N ALA A 98 -0.83 -7.36 5.23
CA ALA A 98 0.25 -8.33 5.29
C ALA A 98 1.23 -7.94 6.39
N ILE A 99 1.68 -8.90 7.17
CA ILE A 99 2.68 -8.72 8.21
C ILE A 99 3.83 -9.67 7.92
N ASP A 100 5.02 -9.10 7.74
CA ASP A 100 6.25 -9.85 7.51
C ASP A 100 7.15 -9.72 8.74
N PHE A 101 7.60 -10.85 9.28
CA PHE A 101 8.55 -10.87 10.40
C PHE A 101 9.98 -10.89 9.85
N ILE A 102 10.81 -9.93 10.31
CA ILE A 102 12.18 -9.73 9.84
C ILE A 102 13.09 -9.56 11.07
N GLY A 103 13.64 -10.66 11.55
CA GLY A 103 14.46 -10.67 12.77
C GLY A 103 13.66 -10.20 13.99
N SER A 104 14.14 -9.15 14.67
CA SER A 104 13.48 -8.53 15.83
C SER A 104 12.45 -7.44 15.44
N ARG A 105 12.07 -7.36 14.20
CA ARG A 105 11.12 -6.36 13.67
C ARG A 105 10.01 -7.07 12.91
N PHE A 106 8.90 -6.37 12.73
CA PHE A 106 7.90 -6.75 11.76
C PHE A 106 7.56 -5.56 10.86
N ARG A 107 7.20 -5.87 9.63
CA ARG A 107 6.71 -4.91 8.65
C ARG A 107 5.24 -5.10 8.47
N VAL A 108 4.47 -4.04 8.64
CA VAL A 108 3.06 -3.99 8.25
C VAL A 108 2.96 -3.44 6.85
N SER A 109 2.21 -4.10 5.99
CA SER A 109 1.90 -3.64 4.63
C SER A 109 0.40 -3.66 4.42
N VAL A 110 -0.19 -2.52 4.04
CA VAL A 110 -1.60 -2.39 3.68
C VAL A 110 -1.68 -2.10 2.19
N LYS A 111 -2.46 -2.88 1.47
CA LYS A 111 -2.59 -2.81 0.00
C LYS A 111 -4.00 -3.12 -0.46
N GLN A 112 -4.27 -2.88 -1.76
CA GLN A 112 -5.57 -3.16 -2.37
C GLN A 112 -6.72 -2.45 -1.62
N ILE A 113 -6.53 -1.16 -1.34
CA ILE A 113 -7.55 -0.35 -0.68
C ILE A 113 -8.69 -0.10 -1.68
N VAL A 114 -9.87 -0.62 -1.37
CA VAL A 114 -11.07 -0.50 -2.21
C VAL A 114 -12.23 0.11 -1.42
N PHE A 115 -13.11 0.79 -2.10
CA PHE A 115 -14.32 1.40 -1.53
C PHE A 115 -15.53 0.61 -2.02
N PRO A 116 -16.01 -0.40 -1.25
CA PRO A 116 -17.04 -1.33 -1.71
C PRO A 116 -18.37 -0.64 -1.99
N ASP A 117 -18.71 0.39 -1.20
CA ASP A 117 -19.98 1.13 -1.31
C ASP A 117 -19.90 2.32 -2.26
N PHE A 118 -18.71 2.64 -2.79
CA PHE A 118 -18.55 3.69 -3.78
C PHE A 118 -18.57 3.11 -5.18
N VAL A 119 -19.67 3.40 -5.89
CA VAL A 119 -19.88 2.94 -7.26
C VAL A 119 -19.79 4.12 -8.20
N GLU A 120 -18.74 4.15 -8.99
CA GLU A 120 -18.57 5.14 -10.03
C GLU A 120 -19.39 4.78 -11.25
N LYS A 121 -20.27 5.72 -11.67
CA LYS A 121 -21.07 5.58 -12.86
C LYS A 121 -20.24 5.95 -14.09
N ILE A 122 -19.91 4.97 -14.91
CA ILE A 122 -19.15 5.18 -16.13
C ILE A 122 -20.12 5.38 -17.30
N TYR A 123 -20.01 6.54 -17.96
CA TYR A 123 -20.81 6.91 -19.11
C TYR A 123 -19.97 6.84 -20.39
N TYR A 124 -20.55 6.27 -21.44
CA TYR A 124 -20.01 6.33 -22.78
C TYR A 124 -21.07 6.85 -23.75
N ASN A 125 -20.73 7.88 -24.51
CA ASN A 125 -21.68 8.56 -25.42
C ASN A 125 -23.01 8.96 -24.74
N GLY A 126 -22.94 9.47 -23.49
CA GLY A 126 -24.12 9.90 -22.73
C GLY A 126 -24.96 8.76 -22.18
N ARG A 127 -24.59 7.50 -22.39
CA ARG A 127 -25.29 6.32 -21.83
C ARG A 127 -24.46 5.68 -20.71
N ARG A 128 -25.11 5.37 -19.60
CA ARG A 128 -24.49 4.60 -18.51
C ARG A 128 -24.11 3.21 -19.01
N GLN A 129 -22.84 2.86 -18.91
CA GLN A 129 -22.33 1.57 -19.38
C GLN A 129 -22.19 0.55 -18.26
N TYR A 130 -21.51 0.92 -17.19
CA TYR A 130 -21.33 0.03 -16.04
C TYR A 130 -20.93 0.84 -14.82
N ASP A 131 -21.02 0.18 -13.67
CA ASP A 131 -20.57 0.69 -12.39
C ASP A 131 -19.29 -0.05 -12.00
N ALA A 132 -18.25 0.68 -11.65
CA ALA A 132 -16.99 0.12 -11.20
C ALA A 132 -16.76 0.48 -9.74
N ARG A 133 -16.38 -0.51 -8.93
CA ARG A 133 -15.90 -0.25 -7.57
C ARG A 133 -14.64 0.61 -7.62
N GLY A 134 -14.57 1.60 -6.75
CA GLY A 134 -13.41 2.45 -6.63
C GLY A 134 -12.25 1.73 -5.95
N SER A 135 -11.04 1.83 -6.50
CA SER A 135 -9.81 1.49 -5.78
C SER A 135 -9.00 2.75 -5.56
N LEU A 136 -8.23 2.80 -4.48
CA LEU A 136 -7.41 3.98 -4.18
C LEU A 136 -6.41 4.26 -5.30
N GLU A 137 -5.81 3.23 -5.88
CA GLU A 137 -4.86 3.35 -6.99
C GLU A 137 -5.43 4.10 -8.17
N LYS A 138 -6.70 3.85 -8.53
CA LYS A 138 -7.36 4.52 -9.66
C LYS A 138 -7.35 6.05 -9.53
N TYR A 139 -7.49 6.55 -8.31
CA TYR A 139 -7.54 7.99 -8.03
C TYR A 139 -6.16 8.58 -7.82
N ILE A 140 -5.28 7.85 -7.15
CA ILE A 140 -3.98 8.32 -6.71
C ILE A 140 -2.90 8.13 -7.77
N LEU A 141 -2.92 7.05 -8.56
CA LEU A 141 -1.86 6.78 -9.53
C LEU A 141 -2.16 7.39 -10.91
N ARG A 142 -1.09 7.82 -11.58
CA ARG A 142 -1.07 8.19 -12.99
C ARG A 142 -1.01 6.93 -13.86
N GLN A 143 -1.20 7.07 -15.16
CA GLN A 143 -1.07 5.95 -16.10
C GLN A 143 0.35 5.35 -16.15
N ASP A 144 1.37 6.15 -15.85
CA ASP A 144 2.77 5.72 -15.74
C ASP A 144 3.09 5.04 -14.39
N GLY A 145 2.10 4.85 -13.53
CA GLY A 145 2.24 4.22 -12.22
C GLY A 145 2.80 5.13 -11.12
N LEU A 146 3.02 6.42 -11.39
CA LEU A 146 3.52 7.35 -10.38
C LEU A 146 2.36 8.00 -9.61
N ILE A 147 2.64 8.47 -8.39
CA ILE A 147 1.67 9.20 -7.56
C ILE A 147 1.34 10.55 -8.18
N LYS A 148 0.06 10.86 -8.34
CA LYS A 148 -0.43 12.20 -8.72
C LYS A 148 -0.28 13.13 -7.52
N ARG A 149 0.77 13.96 -7.50
CA ARG A 149 1.11 14.86 -6.39
C ARG A 149 0.31 16.18 -6.43
N ASN A 150 -1.01 16.10 -6.39
CA ASN A 150 -1.86 17.28 -6.17
C ASN A 150 -2.28 17.34 -4.68
N ASN A 151 -2.74 18.50 -4.23
CA ASN A 151 -3.10 18.74 -2.82
C ASN A 151 -4.16 17.75 -2.33
N THR A 152 -5.14 17.41 -3.15
CA THR A 152 -6.21 16.47 -2.80
C THR A 152 -5.65 15.07 -2.52
N ASN A 153 -4.81 14.56 -3.42
CA ASN A 153 -4.23 13.23 -3.28
C ASN A 153 -3.23 13.15 -2.11
N ILE A 154 -2.44 14.20 -1.93
CA ILE A 154 -1.55 14.33 -0.76
C ILE A 154 -2.37 14.29 0.52
N HIS A 155 -3.47 15.02 0.59
CA HIS A 155 -4.36 15.04 1.74
C HIS A 155 -4.98 13.65 2.00
N VAL A 156 -5.45 12.97 0.97
CA VAL A 156 -6.00 11.61 1.08
C VAL A 156 -4.95 10.63 1.61
N LEU A 157 -3.74 10.61 1.01
CA LEU A 157 -2.67 9.71 1.45
C LEU A 157 -2.22 9.99 2.89
N ASN A 158 -2.11 11.25 3.28
CA ASN A 158 -1.80 11.63 4.66
C ASN A 158 -2.90 11.19 5.64
N SER A 159 -4.18 11.27 5.24
CA SER A 159 -5.29 10.81 6.08
C SER A 159 -5.25 9.29 6.29
N PHE A 160 -4.93 8.52 5.25
CA PHE A 160 -4.70 7.08 5.37
C PHE A 160 -3.46 6.76 6.21
N ASP A 161 -2.36 7.48 5.99
CA ASP A 161 -1.12 7.31 6.75
C ASP A 161 -1.35 7.53 8.26
N THR A 162 -2.08 8.59 8.61
CA THR A 162 -2.48 8.84 9.99
C THR A 162 -3.35 7.71 10.54
N ALA A 163 -4.39 7.30 9.81
CA ALA A 163 -5.31 6.27 10.26
C ALA A 163 -4.61 4.91 10.47
N PHE A 164 -3.74 4.52 9.54
CA PHE A 164 -2.97 3.28 9.69
C PHE A 164 -1.92 3.39 10.80
N SER A 165 -1.26 4.54 10.94
CA SER A 165 -0.34 4.78 12.03
C SER A 165 -1.06 4.71 13.39
N GLU A 166 -2.23 5.33 13.54
CA GLU A 166 -3.03 5.21 14.77
C GLU A 166 -3.37 3.77 15.12
N ILE A 167 -3.74 2.94 14.13
CA ILE A 167 -4.03 1.53 14.36
C ILE A 167 -2.77 0.77 14.80
N PHE A 168 -1.64 1.00 14.11
CA PHE A 168 -0.46 0.15 14.25
C PHE A 168 0.60 0.73 15.21
N ASP A 169 0.69 2.02 15.43
CA ASP A 169 1.61 2.63 16.42
C ASP A 169 1.19 2.33 17.87
N TYR A 170 -0.09 2.09 18.09
CA TYR A 170 -0.58 1.62 19.38
C TYR A 170 -0.02 0.23 19.77
N MET A 171 0.59 -0.47 18.81
CA MET A 171 1.19 -1.79 18.99
C MET A 171 2.58 -1.80 19.55
N GLY A 172 3.37 -0.85 19.19
CA GLY A 172 4.73 -0.75 19.66
C GLY A 172 4.81 0.48 20.52
N GLY A 173 4.87 0.35 21.82
CA GLY A 173 5.02 1.47 22.73
C GLY A 173 6.23 2.38 22.47
N PHE A 174 6.90 2.25 21.32
CA PHE A 174 8.03 3.07 20.90
C PHE A 174 8.18 3.07 19.38
N SER A 175 7.84 4.19 18.76
CA SER A 175 8.37 4.51 17.43
C SER A 175 9.85 4.87 17.61
N TYR A 176 10.75 4.12 17.01
CA TYR A 176 12.12 4.60 16.82
C TYR A 176 12.14 5.42 15.53
N GLU A 177 12.39 6.72 15.67
CA GLU A 177 12.83 7.60 14.59
C GLU A 177 14.19 7.15 14.02
#